data_bf56db15d42d98dc639d7404a6a26be9
#
_entry.id   bf56db15d42d98dc639d7404a6a26be9
#
_cell.length_a   1.000
_cell.length_b   1.000
_cell.length_c   1.000
_cell.angle_alpha   90.00
_cell.angle_beta   90.00
_cell.angle_gamma   90.00
#
_symmetry.space_group_name_H-M   'P 1'
#
loop_
_entity.id
_entity.type
_entity.pdbx_description
1 polymer ?
#
loop_
_entity_poly.entity_id
_entity_poly.type
_entity_poly.pdbx_seq_one_letter_code
_entity_poly.pdbx_strand_id
1 'polypeptide(L)'
;MNLDQSISLVSAIATVLTAVIACIAAWIGYKTLNSWKDKEKFMQLIRLKRSIFIYRQRIEHISVFNHDNHKINEYLLNVLQPALTDVYHEMRLAGFEEGESKEYKLFENLFAAQQNYMSSHLDYGSLINSAVELQRAIDIDYKKI
;
A
#
# COMPACT_ATOMS: atom_id res chain seq x y z
N MET A 1 -22.76 48.60 38.94
CA MET A 1 -21.91 47.44 38.69
C MET A 1 -20.51 47.84 39.13
N ASN A 2 -19.93 47.14 40.10
CA ASN A 2 -18.63 47.50 40.62
C ASN A 2 -17.52 47.07 39.62
N LEU A 3 -16.43 47.81 39.58
CA LEU A 3 -15.31 47.59 38.62
C LEU A 3 -14.85 46.14 38.61
N ASP A 4 -14.77 45.51 39.80
CA ASP A 4 -14.37 44.10 39.98
C ASP A 4 -15.34 43.11 39.34
N GLN A 5 -16.65 43.39 39.35
CA GLN A 5 -17.66 42.57 38.67
C GLN A 5 -17.54 42.64 37.14
N SER A 6 -17.19 43.81 36.63
CA SER A 6 -16.99 44.00 35.18
C SER A 6 -15.75 43.27 34.70
N ILE A 7 -14.64 43.30 35.46
CA ILE A 7 -13.39 42.58 35.15
C ILE A 7 -13.63 41.07 35.22
N SER A 8 -14.34 40.56 36.20
CA SER A 8 -14.67 39.14 36.34
C SER A 8 -15.54 38.66 35.18
N LEU A 9 -16.53 39.45 34.75
CA LEU A 9 -17.40 39.10 33.63
C LEU A 9 -16.61 39.03 32.29
N VAL A 10 -15.73 40.00 32.05
CA VAL A 10 -14.89 40.02 30.86
C VAL A 10 -13.92 38.82 30.83
N SER A 11 -13.32 38.48 31.98
CA SER A 11 -12.46 37.31 32.11
C SER A 11 -13.22 36.00 31.85
N ALA A 12 -14.43 35.86 32.39
CA ALA A 12 -15.27 34.68 32.14
C ALA A 12 -15.64 34.53 30.65
N ILE A 13 -16.02 35.62 30.00
CA ILE A 13 -16.34 35.61 28.54
C ILE A 13 -15.09 35.25 27.74
N ALA A 14 -13.93 35.80 28.06
CA ALA A 14 -12.68 35.47 27.35
C ALA A 14 -12.32 34.01 27.52
N THR A 15 -12.50 33.44 28.70
CA THR A 15 -12.25 32.00 28.94
C THR A 15 -13.17 31.10 28.12
N VAL A 16 -14.47 31.43 28.07
CA VAL A 16 -15.43 30.67 27.26
C VAL A 16 -15.10 30.75 25.78
N LEU A 17 -14.77 31.93 25.26
CA LEU A 17 -14.36 32.10 23.87
C LEU A 17 -13.11 31.29 23.53
N THR A 18 -12.11 31.31 24.41
CA THR A 18 -10.89 30.51 24.24
C THR A 18 -11.18 29.03 24.20
N ALA A 19 -12.06 28.54 25.08
CA ALA A 19 -12.48 27.14 25.11
C ALA A 19 -13.19 26.73 23.80
N VAL A 20 -14.09 27.57 23.29
CA VAL A 20 -14.79 27.32 22.02
C VAL A 20 -13.81 27.26 20.86
N ILE A 21 -12.86 28.21 20.77
CA ILE A 21 -11.83 28.21 19.72
C ILE A 21 -10.96 26.96 19.80
N ALA A 22 -10.57 26.54 21.01
CA ALA A 22 -9.80 25.32 21.21
C ALA A 22 -10.56 24.06 20.73
N CYS A 23 -11.84 23.95 21.02
CA CYS A 23 -12.68 22.84 20.54
C CYS A 23 -12.79 22.81 19.02
N ILE A 24 -12.97 23.97 18.37
CA ILE A 24 -13.03 24.08 16.90
C ILE A 24 -11.68 23.67 16.29
N ALA A 25 -10.57 24.16 16.84
CA ALA A 25 -9.24 23.82 16.36
C ALA A 25 -8.95 22.31 16.50
N ALA A 26 -9.33 21.71 17.62
CA ALA A 26 -9.20 20.27 17.85
C ALA A 26 -10.03 19.44 16.85
N TRP A 27 -11.26 19.86 16.57
CA TRP A 27 -12.14 19.20 15.59
C TRP A 27 -11.59 19.29 14.15
N ILE A 28 -11.10 20.47 13.75
CA ILE A 28 -10.46 20.65 12.44
C ILE A 28 -9.19 19.79 12.35
N GLY A 29 -8.37 19.77 13.39
CA GLY A 29 -7.17 18.92 13.45
C GLY A 29 -7.49 17.43 13.31
N TYR A 30 -8.51 16.94 14.01
CA TYR A 30 -8.98 15.57 13.90
C TYR A 30 -9.47 15.21 12.47
N LYS A 31 -10.29 16.08 11.87
CA LYS A 31 -10.79 15.90 10.50
C LYS A 31 -9.66 15.87 9.47
N THR A 32 -8.70 16.78 9.63
CA THR A 32 -7.52 16.85 8.75
C THR A 32 -6.68 15.58 8.87
N LEU A 33 -6.42 15.10 10.09
CA LEU A 33 -5.64 13.87 10.32
C LEU A 33 -6.29 12.64 9.67
N ASN A 34 -7.62 12.49 9.77
CA ASN A 34 -8.32 11.39 9.13
C ASN A 34 -8.22 11.46 7.60
N SER A 35 -8.38 12.65 7.02
CA SER A 35 -8.22 12.85 5.58
C SER A 35 -6.80 12.51 5.10
N TRP A 36 -5.78 12.78 5.92
CA TRP A 36 -4.40 12.42 5.60
C TRP A 36 -4.18 10.90 5.62
N LYS A 37 -4.73 10.20 6.62
CA LYS A 37 -4.64 8.73 6.70
C LYS A 37 -5.28 8.05 5.50
N ASP A 38 -6.44 8.54 5.04
CA ASP A 38 -7.11 7.99 3.87
C ASP A 38 -6.30 8.20 2.59
N LYS A 39 -5.70 9.39 2.43
CA LYS A 39 -4.79 9.68 1.30
C LYS A 39 -3.54 8.82 1.33
N GLU A 40 -2.94 8.63 2.50
CA GLU A 40 -1.74 7.80 2.64
C GLU A 40 -2.04 6.35 2.28
N LYS A 41 -3.12 5.77 2.80
CA LYS A 41 -3.57 4.42 2.45
C LYS A 41 -3.81 4.27 0.95
N PHE A 42 -4.45 5.25 0.33
CA PHE A 42 -4.67 5.27 -1.12
C PHE A 42 -3.33 5.27 -1.88
N MET A 43 -2.39 6.12 -1.48
CA MET A 43 -1.06 6.17 -2.10
C MET A 43 -0.29 4.85 -1.95
N GLN A 44 -0.43 4.17 -0.82
CA GLN A 44 0.18 2.85 -0.60
C GLN A 44 -0.41 1.80 -1.56
N LEU A 45 -1.74 1.79 -1.77
CA LEU A 45 -2.37 0.89 -2.74
C LEU A 45 -1.91 1.15 -4.18
N ILE A 46 -1.72 2.42 -4.56
CA ILE A 46 -1.16 2.78 -5.88
C ILE A 46 0.27 2.26 -6.02
N ARG A 47 1.12 2.44 -5.00
CA ARG A 47 2.51 1.94 -5.01
C ARG A 47 2.55 0.43 -5.15
N LEU A 48 1.73 -0.28 -4.36
CA LEU A 48 1.59 -1.72 -4.45
C LEU A 48 1.17 -2.16 -5.86
N LYS A 49 0.12 -1.57 -6.42
CA LYS A 49 -0.35 -1.92 -7.77
C LYS A 49 0.71 -1.67 -8.84
N ARG A 50 1.49 -0.61 -8.68
CA ARG A 50 2.63 -0.30 -9.55
C ARG A 50 3.75 -1.32 -9.40
N SER A 51 4.11 -1.74 -8.20
CA SER A 51 5.16 -2.74 -7.98
C SER A 51 4.78 -4.09 -8.57
N ILE A 52 3.51 -4.53 -8.44
CA ILE A 52 3.00 -5.75 -9.08
C ILE A 52 3.04 -5.63 -10.61
N PHE A 53 2.67 -4.47 -11.16
CA PHE A 53 2.75 -4.24 -12.61
C PHE A 53 4.19 -4.33 -13.12
N ILE A 54 5.14 -3.71 -12.44
CA ILE A 54 6.58 -3.78 -12.78
C ILE A 54 7.08 -5.23 -12.69
N TYR A 55 6.70 -5.95 -11.64
CA TYR A 55 7.03 -7.36 -11.47
C TYR A 55 6.50 -8.20 -12.65
N ARG A 56 5.24 -8.00 -13.06
CA ARG A 56 4.65 -8.69 -14.22
C ARG A 56 5.41 -8.38 -15.52
N GLN A 57 5.75 -7.12 -15.77
CA GLN A 57 6.57 -6.77 -16.95
C GLN A 57 7.93 -7.48 -16.94
N ARG A 58 8.54 -7.67 -15.77
CA ARG A 58 9.81 -8.41 -15.65
C ARG A 58 9.61 -9.91 -15.94
N ILE A 59 8.47 -10.50 -15.55
CA ILE A 59 8.15 -11.88 -15.95
C ILE A 59 8.05 -11.96 -17.48
N GLU A 60 7.31 -11.07 -18.13
CA GLU A 60 7.12 -11.03 -19.58
C GLU A 60 8.48 -10.94 -20.33
N HIS A 61 9.45 -10.24 -19.73
CA HIS A 61 10.79 -10.11 -20.31
C HIS A 61 11.59 -11.43 -20.33
N ILE A 62 11.25 -12.43 -19.52
CA ILE A 62 11.92 -13.74 -19.53
C ILE A 62 11.86 -14.39 -20.91
N SER A 63 10.77 -14.19 -21.67
CA SER A 63 10.60 -14.73 -23.01
C SER A 63 11.69 -14.31 -24.00
N VAL A 64 12.38 -13.20 -23.74
CA VAL A 64 13.45 -12.68 -24.62
C VAL A 64 14.71 -13.56 -24.57
N PHE A 65 14.90 -14.35 -23.53
CA PHE A 65 16.12 -15.15 -23.33
C PHE A 65 16.16 -16.46 -24.14
N ASN A 66 15.15 -16.75 -24.98
CA ASN A 66 15.14 -17.88 -25.92
C ASN A 66 15.60 -19.23 -25.33
N HIS A 67 15.14 -19.56 -24.12
CA HIS A 67 15.48 -20.78 -23.39
C HIS A 67 16.95 -20.92 -22.96
N ASP A 68 17.72 -19.82 -22.91
CA ASP A 68 19.05 -19.80 -22.31
C ASP A 68 18.91 -19.87 -20.77
N ASN A 69 18.97 -21.09 -20.24
CA ASN A 69 18.77 -21.35 -18.80
C ASN A 69 19.75 -20.60 -17.90
N HIS A 70 20.95 -20.34 -18.37
CA HIS A 70 21.95 -19.59 -17.58
C HIS A 70 21.51 -18.11 -17.40
N LYS A 71 21.12 -17.47 -18.50
CA LYS A 71 20.64 -16.08 -18.48
C LYS A 71 19.33 -15.97 -17.74
N ILE A 72 18.43 -16.95 -17.88
CA ILE A 72 17.17 -17.00 -17.12
C ILE A 72 17.45 -17.07 -15.63
N ASN A 73 18.34 -17.96 -15.15
CA ASN A 73 18.69 -18.07 -13.75
C ASN A 73 19.31 -16.78 -13.18
N GLU A 74 20.23 -16.20 -13.91
CA GLU A 74 20.83 -14.92 -13.52
C GLU A 74 19.76 -13.80 -13.40
N TYR A 75 18.86 -13.73 -14.37
CA TYR A 75 17.76 -12.78 -14.37
C TYR A 75 16.78 -13.02 -13.21
N LEU A 76 16.43 -14.28 -12.94
CA LEU A 76 15.56 -14.65 -11.83
C LEU A 76 16.14 -14.19 -10.48
N LEU A 77 17.42 -14.42 -10.25
CA LEU A 77 18.08 -14.08 -8.99
C LEU A 77 18.32 -12.57 -8.85
N ASN A 78 18.77 -11.90 -9.92
CA ASN A 78 19.24 -10.52 -9.82
C ASN A 78 18.14 -9.48 -10.12
N VAL A 79 17.06 -9.87 -10.79
CA VAL A 79 16.01 -8.94 -11.21
C VAL A 79 14.64 -9.33 -10.69
N LEU A 80 14.23 -10.59 -10.87
CA LEU A 80 12.88 -10.99 -10.53
C LEU A 80 12.68 -11.19 -9.03
N GLN A 81 13.63 -11.80 -8.35
CA GLN A 81 13.54 -12.02 -6.90
C GLN A 81 13.55 -10.72 -6.09
N PRO A 82 14.41 -9.73 -6.36
CA PRO A 82 14.30 -8.42 -5.74
C PRO A 82 12.95 -7.74 -6.00
N ALA A 83 12.43 -7.85 -7.24
CA ALA A 83 11.13 -7.27 -7.57
C ALA A 83 9.96 -7.91 -6.80
N LEU A 84 10.02 -9.23 -6.54
CA LEU A 84 9.02 -9.89 -5.68
C LEU A 84 9.13 -9.41 -4.23
N THR A 85 10.37 -9.18 -3.75
CA THR A 85 10.61 -8.59 -2.44
C THR A 85 10.00 -7.19 -2.33
N ASP A 86 10.13 -6.36 -3.37
CA ASP A 86 9.49 -5.03 -3.41
C ASP A 86 7.96 -5.14 -3.33
N VAL A 87 7.35 -6.09 -4.05
CA VAL A 87 5.90 -6.37 -3.94
C VAL A 87 5.52 -6.76 -2.51
N TYR A 88 6.28 -7.63 -1.87
CA TYR A 88 6.04 -8.02 -0.47
C TYR A 88 6.08 -6.82 0.47
N HIS A 89 7.10 -5.96 0.34
CA HIS A 89 7.22 -4.76 1.18
C HIS A 89 6.04 -3.80 0.98
N GLU A 90 5.65 -3.54 -0.27
CA GLU A 90 4.50 -2.66 -0.54
C GLU A 90 3.18 -3.27 -0.04
N MET A 91 3.01 -4.61 -0.06
CA MET A 91 1.86 -5.28 0.56
C MET A 91 1.80 -5.05 2.06
N ARG A 92 2.94 -5.19 2.75
CA ARG A 92 3.02 -4.93 4.20
C ARG A 92 2.71 -3.48 4.54
N LEU A 93 3.23 -2.53 3.77
CA LEU A 93 2.95 -1.11 3.93
C LEU A 93 1.47 -0.77 3.64
N ALA A 94 0.83 -1.45 2.70
CA ALA A 94 -0.58 -1.30 2.40
C ALA A 94 -1.52 -1.95 3.46
N GLY A 95 -0.95 -2.67 4.45
CA GLY A 95 -1.71 -3.26 5.56
C GLY A 95 -2.27 -4.64 5.25
N PHE A 96 -1.77 -5.34 4.23
CA PHE A 96 -2.11 -6.75 4.01
C PHE A 96 -1.25 -7.63 4.90
N GLU A 97 -1.87 -8.24 5.91
CA GLU A 97 -1.19 -9.07 6.89
C GLU A 97 -1.20 -10.56 6.51
N GLU A 98 -0.20 -11.27 7.01
CA GLU A 98 0.00 -12.69 6.77
C GLU A 98 -1.19 -13.53 7.27
N GLY A 99 -1.73 -14.37 6.39
CA GLY A 99 -2.78 -15.33 6.72
C GLY A 99 -4.21 -14.77 6.78
N GLU A 100 -4.43 -13.46 6.82
CA GLU A 100 -5.75 -12.88 7.04
C GLU A 100 -6.45 -12.41 5.75
N SER A 101 -5.70 -11.88 4.78
CA SER A 101 -6.30 -11.31 3.57
C SER A 101 -6.27 -12.27 2.38
N LYS A 102 -7.27 -12.13 1.51
CA LYS A 102 -7.31 -12.83 0.21
C LYS A 102 -6.10 -12.44 -0.65
N GLU A 103 -5.74 -11.17 -0.61
CA GLU A 103 -4.62 -10.59 -1.37
C GLU A 103 -3.30 -11.20 -0.94
N TYR A 104 -3.11 -11.42 0.36
CA TYR A 104 -1.90 -12.06 0.86
C TYR A 104 -1.79 -13.53 0.41
N LYS A 105 -2.89 -14.28 0.39
CA LYS A 105 -2.93 -15.65 -0.15
C LYS A 105 -2.57 -15.70 -1.64
N LEU A 106 -3.02 -14.71 -2.41
CA LEU A 106 -2.64 -14.60 -3.83
C LEU A 106 -1.15 -14.27 -3.99
N PHE A 107 -0.58 -13.51 -3.09
CA PHE A 107 0.87 -13.29 -3.05
C PHE A 107 1.63 -14.58 -2.71
N GLU A 108 1.17 -15.38 -1.76
CA GLU A 108 1.76 -16.69 -1.46
C GLU A 108 1.73 -17.62 -2.68
N ASN A 109 0.63 -17.63 -3.42
CA ASN A 109 0.52 -18.38 -4.68
C ASN A 109 1.54 -17.87 -5.71
N LEU A 110 1.71 -16.56 -5.83
CA LEU A 110 2.70 -15.96 -6.72
C LEU A 110 4.12 -16.32 -6.31
N PHE A 111 4.43 -16.27 -5.01
CA PHE A 111 5.71 -16.67 -4.46
C PHE A 111 6.00 -18.16 -4.78
N ALA A 112 5.04 -19.04 -4.52
CA ALA A 112 5.17 -20.47 -4.82
C ALA A 112 5.37 -20.72 -6.34
N ALA A 113 4.62 -20.02 -7.20
CA ALA A 113 4.77 -20.11 -8.64
C ALA A 113 6.18 -19.66 -9.11
N GLN A 114 6.75 -18.60 -8.50
CA GLN A 114 8.12 -18.19 -8.80
C GLN A 114 9.13 -19.25 -8.35
N GLN A 115 8.99 -19.83 -7.15
CA GLN A 115 9.90 -20.89 -6.68
C GLN A 115 9.85 -22.13 -7.58
N ASN A 116 8.65 -22.54 -7.99
CA ASN A 116 8.47 -23.65 -8.93
C ASN A 116 9.12 -23.33 -10.29
N TYR A 117 8.94 -22.14 -10.81
CA TYR A 117 9.58 -21.74 -12.06
C TYR A 117 11.10 -21.68 -11.95
N MET A 118 11.65 -21.19 -10.84
CA MET A 118 13.10 -21.18 -10.57
C MET A 118 13.72 -22.58 -10.55
N SER A 119 12.97 -23.59 -10.10
CA SER A 119 13.46 -24.98 -10.00
C SER A 119 13.35 -25.77 -11.30
N SER A 120 12.31 -25.52 -12.11
CA SER A 120 11.97 -26.36 -13.26
C SER A 120 12.00 -25.63 -14.61
N HIS A 121 11.84 -24.31 -14.65
CA HIS A 121 11.63 -23.47 -15.86
C HIS A 121 10.44 -23.90 -16.74
N LEU A 122 9.55 -24.75 -16.24
CA LEU A 122 8.51 -25.39 -17.06
C LEU A 122 7.16 -24.66 -17.02
N ASP A 123 6.83 -23.97 -15.92
CA ASP A 123 5.49 -23.41 -15.73
C ASP A 123 5.48 -21.86 -15.74
N TYR A 124 5.91 -21.30 -16.87
CA TYR A 124 5.81 -19.86 -17.10
C TYR A 124 4.37 -19.34 -17.04
N GLY A 125 3.39 -20.16 -17.51
CA GLY A 125 1.97 -19.81 -17.52
C GLY A 125 1.43 -19.61 -16.11
N SER A 126 1.75 -20.48 -15.18
CA SER A 126 1.35 -20.34 -13.76
C SER A 126 1.93 -19.06 -13.12
N LEU A 127 3.20 -18.77 -13.40
CA LEU A 127 3.87 -17.59 -12.86
C LEU A 127 3.19 -16.28 -13.31
N ILE A 128 2.94 -16.14 -14.63
CA ILE A 128 2.30 -14.93 -15.16
C ILE A 128 0.84 -14.80 -14.71
N ASN A 129 0.09 -15.92 -14.66
CA ASN A 129 -1.30 -15.93 -14.23
C ASN A 129 -1.42 -15.52 -12.76
N SER A 130 -0.57 -16.04 -11.87
CA SER A 130 -0.56 -15.66 -10.45
C SER A 130 -0.27 -14.17 -10.25
N ALA A 131 0.62 -13.59 -11.05
CA ALA A 131 0.89 -12.15 -11.02
C ALA A 131 -0.31 -11.32 -11.49
N VAL A 132 -1.03 -11.78 -12.54
CA VAL A 132 -2.24 -11.13 -13.03
C VAL A 132 -3.38 -11.20 -12.01
N GLU A 133 -3.56 -12.35 -11.36
CA GLU A 133 -4.58 -12.53 -10.32
C GLU A 133 -4.34 -11.60 -9.13
N LEU A 134 -3.11 -11.53 -8.64
CA LEU A 134 -2.75 -10.60 -7.57
C LEU A 134 -3.00 -9.15 -8.00
N GLN A 135 -2.60 -8.75 -9.22
CA GLN A 135 -2.82 -7.40 -9.73
C GLN A 135 -4.30 -7.02 -9.81
N ARG A 136 -5.17 -7.98 -10.17
CA ARG A 136 -6.62 -7.78 -10.26
C ARG A 136 -7.28 -7.70 -8.89
N ALA A 137 -6.74 -8.43 -7.90
CA ALA A 137 -7.29 -8.43 -6.55
C ALA A 137 -7.05 -7.10 -5.82
N ILE A 138 -6.01 -6.35 -6.17
CA ILE A 138 -5.77 -5.02 -5.60
C ILE A 138 -6.75 -4.03 -6.25
N ASP A 139 -7.87 -3.80 -5.56
CA ASP A 139 -8.86 -2.81 -5.98
C ASP A 139 -8.53 -1.43 -5.40
N ILE A 140 -8.64 -0.41 -6.25
CA ILE A 140 -8.42 1.00 -5.87
C ILE A 140 -9.72 1.74 -6.10
N ASP A 141 -10.41 2.04 -5.00
CA ASP A 141 -11.64 2.83 -5.06
C ASP A 141 -11.31 4.33 -5.24
N TYR A 142 -11.33 4.77 -6.49
CA TYR A 142 -11.09 6.17 -6.86
C TYR A 142 -12.21 7.14 -6.44
N LYS A 143 -13.35 6.62 -5.92
CA LYS A 143 -14.48 7.47 -5.53
C LYS A 143 -14.37 8.02 -4.10
N LYS A 144 -13.38 7.54 -3.34
CA LYS A 144 -13.15 7.96 -1.94
C LYS A 144 -12.14 9.10 -1.79
N ILE A 145 -11.74 9.73 -2.86
CA ILE A 145 -10.89 10.92 -2.88
C ILE A 145 -11.79 12.15 -3.05
#